data_2b626ab92a15567513e1edc6de8973a9
#
_entry.id   2b626ab92a15567513e1edc6de8973a9
#
_cell.length_a   1.000
_cell.length_b   1.000
_cell.length_c   1.000
_cell.angle_alpha   90.00
_cell.angle_beta   90.00
_cell.angle_gamma   90.00
#
_symmetry.space_group_name_H-M   'P 1'
#
loop_
_entity.id
_entity.type
_entity.pdbx_description
1 polymer ?
#
loop_
_entity_poly.entity_id
_entity_poly.type
_entity_poly.pdbx_seq_one_letter_code
_entity_poly.pdbx_strand_id
1 'polypeptide(L)'
;MAAKRLLSAVLLVAALACDGALAKFNRHSFPKGFIFGTGSAAYQYEGAYKEGGKGLSIWDNFTHIPGKILNNDNGDVALDMYHRYKGDMQTPQ
;
A
#
# COMPACT_ATOMS: atom_id res chain seq x y z
N MET A 1 26.99 29.77 33.67
CA MET A 1 26.07 28.62 33.93
C MET A 1 24.62 28.91 33.53
N ALA A 2 24.10 30.10 33.81
CA ALA A 2 22.69 30.44 33.45
C ALA A 2 22.40 30.42 31.95
N ALA A 3 23.29 30.92 31.10
CA ALA A 3 23.12 30.95 29.66
C ALA A 3 23.01 29.53 29.02
N LYS A 4 23.80 28.58 29.50
CA LYS A 4 23.72 27.18 29.02
C LYS A 4 22.40 26.50 29.40
N ARG A 5 21.88 26.79 30.58
CA ARG A 5 20.58 26.26 31.05
C ARG A 5 19.43 26.88 30.29
N LEU A 6 19.52 28.18 29.98
CA LEU A 6 18.51 28.87 29.17
C LEU A 6 18.47 28.31 27.72
N LEU A 7 19.64 28.09 27.11
CA LEU A 7 19.75 27.52 25.77
C LEU A 7 19.21 26.09 25.73
N SER A 8 19.49 25.26 26.73
CA SER A 8 18.94 23.91 26.84
C SER A 8 17.43 23.92 27.02
N ALA A 9 16.88 24.84 27.79
CA ALA A 9 15.44 24.97 27.97
C ALA A 9 14.74 25.39 26.65
N VAL A 10 15.33 26.35 25.92
CA VAL A 10 14.79 26.80 24.62
C VAL A 10 14.82 25.68 23.57
N LEU A 11 15.90 24.90 23.53
CA LEU A 11 16.01 23.75 22.64
C LEU A 11 14.99 22.67 23.00
N LEU A 12 14.74 22.41 24.27
CA LEU A 12 13.75 21.45 24.73
C LEU A 12 12.33 21.88 24.37
N VAL A 13 11.99 23.16 24.56
CA VAL A 13 10.68 23.71 24.16
C VAL A 13 10.50 23.69 22.63
N ALA A 14 11.55 23.99 21.88
CA ALA A 14 11.51 23.90 20.42
C ALA A 14 11.31 22.47 19.93
N ALA A 15 11.94 21.48 20.57
CA ALA A 15 11.75 20.06 20.25
C ALA A 15 10.31 19.60 20.56
N LEU A 16 9.76 20.00 21.71
CA LEU A 16 8.37 19.67 22.07
C LEU A 16 7.33 20.38 21.18
N ALA A 17 7.65 21.55 20.63
CA ALA A 17 6.79 22.26 19.69
C ALA A 17 6.80 21.59 18.27
N CYS A 18 7.87 20.89 17.91
CA CYS A 18 7.94 20.16 16.64
C CYS A 18 7.07 18.90 16.60
N ASP A 19 6.80 18.27 17.72
CA ASP A 19 5.94 17.07 17.77
C ASP A 19 4.46 17.36 17.43
N GLY A 20 4.03 18.61 17.50
CA GLY A 20 2.68 19.04 17.11
C GLY A 20 2.52 19.40 15.63
N ALA A 21 3.62 19.49 14.88
CA ALA A 21 3.60 19.95 13.47
C ALA A 21 3.52 18.83 12.43
N LEU A 22 3.51 17.55 12.82
CA LEU A 22 3.09 16.47 11.95
C LEU A 22 1.57 16.55 11.82
N ALA A 23 1.10 17.41 10.91
CA ALA A 23 -0.29 17.45 10.53
C ALA A 23 -0.70 16.01 10.17
N LYS A 24 -1.56 15.39 11.00
CA LYS A 24 -2.08 14.06 10.71
C LYS A 24 -2.82 14.13 9.38
N PHE A 25 -2.16 13.65 8.33
CA PHE A 25 -2.74 13.58 7.01
C PHE A 25 -3.95 12.65 7.07
N ASN A 26 -5.13 13.17 6.82
CA ASN A 26 -6.37 12.42 6.90
C ASN A 26 -7.38 12.91 5.85
N ARG A 27 -8.55 12.28 5.80
CA ARG A 27 -9.59 12.64 4.84
C ARG A 27 -9.99 14.12 4.87
N HIS A 28 -9.94 14.78 6.02
CA HIS A 28 -10.28 16.20 6.15
C HIS A 28 -9.20 17.15 5.57
N SER A 29 -8.01 16.62 5.24
CA SER A 29 -6.96 17.38 4.55
C SER A 29 -7.30 17.66 3.08
N PHE A 30 -8.37 17.06 2.55
CA PHE A 30 -8.81 17.21 1.17
C PHE A 30 -10.06 18.12 1.08
N PRO A 31 -10.29 18.81 -0.03
CA PRO A 31 -11.47 19.63 -0.24
C PRO A 31 -12.77 18.83 -0.05
N LYS A 32 -13.83 19.53 0.37
CA LYS A 32 -15.18 18.93 0.44
C LYS A 32 -15.58 18.40 -0.95
N GLY A 33 -16.04 17.17 -1.00
CA GLY A 33 -16.45 16.50 -2.24
C GLY A 33 -15.31 15.80 -3.00
N PHE A 34 -14.08 15.82 -2.46
CA PHE A 34 -12.98 15.05 -3.05
C PHE A 34 -13.30 13.56 -3.05
N ILE A 35 -13.20 12.94 -4.22
CA ILE A 35 -13.50 11.52 -4.42
C ILE A 35 -12.21 10.72 -4.34
N PHE A 36 -12.21 9.70 -3.50
CA PHE A 36 -11.14 8.70 -3.43
C PHE A 36 -11.57 7.47 -4.19
N GLY A 37 -10.65 6.90 -4.96
CA GLY A 37 -10.92 5.67 -5.69
C GLY A 37 -9.65 4.86 -5.87
N THR A 38 -9.81 3.59 -6.11
CA THR A 38 -8.74 2.68 -6.48
C THR A 38 -9.17 1.85 -7.68
N GLY A 39 -8.21 1.26 -8.36
CA GLY A 39 -8.46 0.31 -9.43
C GLY A 39 -7.49 -0.85 -9.32
N SER A 40 -7.92 -2.00 -9.78
CA SER A 40 -7.07 -3.19 -9.86
C SER A 40 -7.40 -3.98 -11.12
N ALA A 41 -6.54 -4.93 -11.47
CA ALA A 41 -6.76 -5.85 -12.56
C ALA A 41 -6.61 -7.29 -12.03
N ALA A 42 -7.58 -8.15 -12.35
CA ALA A 42 -7.66 -9.52 -11.84
C ALA A 42 -6.34 -10.27 -11.95
N TYR A 43 -5.75 -10.26 -13.14
CA TYR A 43 -4.50 -10.97 -13.40
C TYR A 43 -3.31 -10.51 -12.57
N GLN A 44 -3.25 -9.20 -12.25
CA GLN A 44 -2.16 -8.62 -11.44
C GLN A 44 -2.39 -8.76 -9.94
N TYR A 45 -3.59 -9.07 -9.52
CA TYR A 45 -4.01 -8.96 -8.14
C TYR A 45 -4.35 -10.29 -7.49
N GLU A 46 -5.13 -11.12 -8.18
CA GLU A 46 -5.77 -12.29 -7.58
C GLU A 46 -4.80 -13.41 -7.22
N GLY A 47 -3.93 -13.83 -8.14
CA GLY A 47 -3.16 -15.07 -8.01
C GLY A 47 -4.04 -16.31 -8.08
N ALA A 48 -3.62 -17.38 -7.44
CA ALA A 48 -4.39 -18.62 -7.27
C ALA A 48 -5.06 -19.12 -8.57
N TYR A 49 -4.35 -19.07 -9.68
CA TYR A 49 -4.88 -19.17 -11.05
C TYR A 49 -5.60 -20.50 -11.38
N LYS A 50 -5.43 -21.55 -10.56
CA LYS A 50 -6.11 -22.85 -10.68
C LYS A 50 -6.97 -23.21 -9.48
N GLU A 51 -7.17 -22.31 -8.53
CA GLU A 51 -7.90 -22.58 -7.31
C GLU A 51 -9.36 -22.12 -7.39
N GLY A 52 -10.18 -22.53 -6.41
CA GLY A 52 -11.57 -22.12 -6.30
C GLY A 52 -12.46 -22.44 -7.50
N GLY A 53 -12.07 -23.38 -8.37
CA GLY A 53 -12.80 -23.70 -9.58
C GLY A 53 -12.62 -22.70 -10.74
N LYS A 54 -11.65 -21.78 -10.62
CA LYS A 54 -11.35 -20.80 -11.67
C LYS A 54 -10.85 -21.49 -12.95
N GLY A 55 -11.46 -21.17 -14.08
CA GLY A 55 -10.93 -21.52 -15.41
C GLY A 55 -9.76 -20.61 -15.80
N LEU A 56 -8.89 -21.10 -16.68
CA LEU A 56 -7.76 -20.33 -17.19
C LEU A 56 -8.25 -19.12 -18.00
N SER A 57 -7.69 -17.95 -17.71
CA SER A 57 -7.88 -16.75 -18.53
C SER A 57 -6.98 -16.78 -19.77
N ILE A 58 -7.23 -15.87 -20.71
CA ILE A 58 -6.33 -15.68 -21.86
C ILE A 58 -4.92 -15.28 -21.41
N TRP A 59 -4.78 -14.52 -20.32
CA TRP A 59 -3.49 -14.13 -19.78
C TRP A 59 -2.76 -15.30 -19.15
N ASP A 60 -3.45 -16.20 -18.44
CA ASP A 60 -2.86 -17.43 -17.92
C ASP A 60 -2.25 -18.26 -19.06
N ASN A 61 -3.02 -18.47 -20.13
CA ASN A 61 -2.53 -19.20 -21.30
C ASN A 61 -1.36 -18.49 -21.98
N PHE A 62 -1.45 -17.19 -22.20
CA PHE A 62 -0.43 -16.42 -22.92
C PHE A 62 0.92 -16.38 -22.18
N THR A 63 0.91 -16.14 -20.88
CA THR A 63 2.13 -15.99 -20.10
C THR A 63 2.88 -17.30 -19.89
N HIS A 64 2.19 -18.44 -19.99
CA HIS A 64 2.83 -19.75 -19.93
C HIS A 64 3.44 -20.22 -21.26
N ILE A 65 3.26 -19.45 -22.35
CA ILE A 65 3.96 -19.75 -23.61
C ILE A 65 5.41 -19.30 -23.50
N PRO A 66 6.41 -20.21 -23.61
CA PRO A 66 7.81 -19.84 -23.49
C PRO A 66 8.21 -18.68 -24.40
N GLY A 67 8.95 -17.73 -23.88
CA GLY A 67 9.50 -16.59 -24.63
C GLY A 67 8.49 -15.47 -24.95
N LYS A 68 7.23 -15.56 -24.53
CA LYS A 68 6.25 -14.49 -24.72
C LYS A 68 6.40 -13.36 -23.69
N ILE A 69 6.84 -13.70 -22.50
CA ILE A 69 7.09 -12.75 -21.41
C ILE A 69 8.57 -12.78 -21.06
N LEU A 70 9.14 -11.64 -20.76
CA LEU A 70 10.51 -11.52 -20.30
C LEU A 70 10.71 -12.41 -19.05
N ASN A 71 11.80 -13.16 -19.01
CA ASN A 71 12.12 -14.14 -17.97
C ASN A 71 11.06 -15.25 -17.76
N ASN A 72 10.09 -15.39 -18.66
CA ASN A 72 8.92 -16.29 -18.52
C ASN A 72 8.12 -16.02 -17.24
N ASP A 73 8.06 -14.77 -16.79
CA ASP A 73 7.25 -14.36 -15.65
C ASP A 73 5.75 -14.55 -15.94
N ASN A 74 4.98 -14.80 -14.90
CA ASN A 74 3.54 -15.02 -14.98
C ASN A 74 2.79 -14.45 -13.77
N GLY A 75 1.47 -14.53 -13.79
CA GLY A 75 0.60 -14.03 -12.73
C GLY A 75 0.04 -15.11 -11.80
N ASP A 76 0.67 -16.29 -11.73
CA ASP A 76 0.14 -17.43 -10.96
C ASP A 76 -0.04 -17.10 -9.48
N VAL A 77 0.86 -16.30 -8.93
CA VAL A 77 0.83 -15.80 -7.55
C VAL A 77 0.39 -14.34 -7.51
N ALA A 78 0.92 -13.49 -8.39
CA ALA A 78 0.65 -12.05 -8.45
C ALA A 78 0.77 -11.39 -7.07
N LEU A 79 -0.21 -10.60 -6.62
CA LEU A 79 -0.27 -10.06 -5.26
C LEU A 79 -0.91 -11.04 -4.25
N ASP A 80 -1.32 -12.20 -4.71
CA ASP A 80 -1.91 -13.28 -3.89
C ASP A 80 -3.15 -12.84 -3.09
N MET A 81 -3.96 -11.96 -3.68
CA MET A 81 -5.15 -11.41 -3.03
C MET A 81 -6.15 -12.52 -2.64
N TYR A 82 -6.22 -13.58 -3.42
CA TYR A 82 -7.12 -14.71 -3.15
C TYR A 82 -6.90 -15.28 -1.74
N HIS A 83 -5.65 -15.40 -1.29
CA HIS A 83 -5.32 -15.92 0.03
C HIS A 83 -5.23 -14.82 1.10
N ARG A 84 -4.88 -13.60 0.71
CA ARG A 84 -4.54 -12.51 1.62
C ARG A 84 -5.69 -11.55 1.93
N TYR A 85 -6.79 -11.57 1.15
CA TYR A 85 -7.83 -10.55 1.21
C TYR A 85 -8.36 -10.26 2.63
N LYS A 86 -8.44 -11.28 3.50
CA LYS A 86 -8.91 -11.09 4.89
C LYS A 86 -7.97 -10.21 5.71
N GLY A 87 -6.65 -10.37 5.53
CA GLY A 87 -5.65 -9.53 6.19
C GLY A 87 -5.58 -8.14 5.57
N ASP A 88 -5.63 -8.07 4.25
CA ASP A 88 -5.51 -6.81 3.50
C ASP A 88 -6.75 -5.90 3.70
N MET A 89 -7.92 -6.48 4.02
CA MET A 89 -9.15 -5.72 4.33
C MET A 89 -9.22 -5.26 5.79
N GLN A 90 -8.34 -5.74 6.66
CA GLN A 90 -8.24 -5.28 8.04
C GLN A 90 -7.33 -4.05 8.10
N THR A 91 -7.86 -2.90 7.69
CA THR A 91 -7.18 -1.64 7.98
C THR A 91 -7.20 -1.40 9.49
N PRO A 92 -6.06 -1.06 10.11
CA PRO A 92 -6.06 -0.60 11.51
C PRO A 92 -6.98 0.62 11.63
N GLN A 93 -7.93 0.57 12.56
CA GLN A 93 -8.75 1.72 12.93
C GLN A 93 -7.91 2.77 13.66
#